data_3e16fd1695324be1138dadd7aaa711d5
#
_entry.id   3e16fd1695324be1138dadd7aaa711d5
#
_cell.length_a   1.000
_cell.length_b   1.000
_cell.length_c   1.000
_cell.angle_alpha   90.00
_cell.angle_beta   90.00
_cell.angle_gamma   90.00
#
_symmetry.space_group_name_H-M   'P 1'
#
loop_
_entity.id
_entity.type
_entity.pdbx_description
1 polymer ?
#
loop_
_entity_poly.entity_id
_entity_poly.type
_entity_poly.pdbx_seq_one_letter_code
_entity_poly.pdbx_strand_id
1 'polypeptide(L)'
;EAEQALAEAGRQSTSRRQMEQHESFQEISPEVGILDEEAFADALRDDPDETLTLLAELVGATDEKLRELARSLAGRVVVDVVRTGAPRRRGIGRLRHRRADHGGELDVDRSLETIAASRARGDAPSLEDLTARDWSKPNLALCLLIDRSGSMGGERLATAAVAAAASLWRAPIDTSVIAFSDDAIVIASQGSGRDAEDVVNQIFRLRGHGTTDLAFAFRTAAAQLARSSATRKITLLLSDGRATAGDDPTIAATDLDELIVLAPADDAENAQSLADSVGGRCVMVSGPA
;
A
#
# COMPACT_ATOMS: atom_id res chain seq x y z
N GLU A 1 6.42 -11.95 34.03
CA GLU A 1 5.90 -10.87 33.15
C GLU A 1 7.00 -9.87 32.78
N ALA A 2 7.75 -9.29 33.73
CA ALA A 2 8.82 -8.31 33.42
C ALA A 2 9.98 -8.95 32.62
N GLU A 3 10.38 -10.19 32.93
CA GLU A 3 11.43 -10.92 32.18
C GLU A 3 10.95 -11.30 30.77
N GLN A 4 9.68 -11.64 30.59
CA GLN A 4 9.09 -11.88 29.26
C GLN A 4 8.99 -10.60 28.44
N ALA A 5 8.58 -9.49 29.05
CA ALA A 5 8.54 -8.18 28.39
C ALA A 5 9.93 -7.68 27.98
N LEU A 6 10.97 -7.94 28.82
CA LEU A 6 12.38 -7.65 28.50
C LEU A 6 12.92 -8.54 27.37
N ALA A 7 12.54 -9.82 27.37
CA ALA A 7 12.92 -10.76 26.30
C ALA A 7 12.22 -10.46 24.98
N GLU A 8 10.97 -9.99 25.01
CA GLU A 8 10.23 -9.52 23.83
C GLU A 8 10.77 -8.18 23.31
N ALA A 9 11.07 -7.23 24.20
CA ALA A 9 11.71 -5.97 23.80
C ALA A 9 13.12 -6.20 23.19
N GLY A 10 13.87 -7.15 23.72
CA GLY A 10 15.19 -7.55 23.21
C GLY A 10 15.14 -8.25 21.83
N ARG A 11 14.02 -8.94 21.52
CA ARG A 11 13.82 -9.56 20.20
C ARG A 11 13.32 -8.57 19.14
N GLN A 12 12.90 -7.38 19.55
CA GLN A 12 12.31 -6.36 18.69
C GLN A 12 13.27 -5.24 18.29
N SER A 13 14.50 -5.25 18.83
CA SER A 13 15.53 -4.26 18.49
C SER A 13 16.68 -4.93 17.72
N THR A 14 17.04 -4.32 16.59
CA THR A 14 18.17 -4.79 15.78
C THR A 14 19.45 -4.23 16.36
N SER A 15 20.40 -5.10 16.69
CA SER A 15 21.71 -4.69 17.19
C SER A 15 22.62 -4.26 16.04
N ARG A 16 23.61 -3.38 16.31
CA ARG A 16 24.61 -2.98 15.33
C ARG A 16 25.30 -4.18 14.68
N ARG A 17 25.58 -5.22 15.45
CA ARG A 17 26.23 -6.46 14.98
C ARG A 17 25.37 -7.25 13.98
N GLN A 18 24.04 -7.14 14.04
CA GLN A 18 23.15 -7.74 13.05
C GLN A 18 23.15 -6.90 11.77
N MET A 19 23.14 -5.58 11.88
CA MET A 19 23.19 -4.67 10.73
C MET A 19 24.53 -4.71 9.99
N GLU A 20 25.63 -5.07 10.67
CA GLU A 20 26.96 -5.30 10.07
C GLU A 20 26.99 -6.47 9.06
N GLN A 21 25.92 -7.24 8.93
CA GLN A 21 25.77 -8.27 7.90
C GLN A 21 25.44 -7.66 6.51
N HIS A 22 24.93 -6.45 6.47
CA HIS A 22 24.72 -5.70 5.24
C HIS A 22 26.01 -5.06 4.75
N GLU A 23 26.35 -5.27 3.49
CA GLU A 23 27.61 -4.79 2.92
C GLU A 23 27.74 -3.26 3.01
N SER A 24 26.63 -2.54 2.79
CA SER A 24 26.57 -1.07 2.80
C SER A 24 26.52 -0.45 4.20
N PHE A 25 26.30 -1.25 5.28
CA PHE A 25 26.07 -0.69 6.61
C PHE A 25 27.21 0.13 7.16
N GLN A 26 28.47 -0.28 6.95
CA GLN A 26 29.63 0.43 7.48
C GLN A 26 29.84 1.79 6.81
N GLU A 27 29.47 1.92 5.54
CA GLU A 27 29.53 3.19 4.82
C GLU A 27 28.39 4.11 5.25
N ILE A 28 27.19 3.54 5.42
CA ILE A 28 25.98 4.28 5.83
C ILE A 28 26.04 4.71 7.30
N SER A 29 26.63 3.90 8.17
CA SER A 29 26.78 4.19 9.61
C SER A 29 28.20 3.87 10.09
N PRO A 30 29.19 4.70 9.76
CA PRO A 30 30.60 4.45 10.10
C PRO A 30 30.83 4.45 11.62
N GLU A 31 30.10 5.26 12.36
CA GLU A 31 30.18 5.38 13.82
C GLU A 31 28.80 5.24 14.49
N VAL A 32 28.81 4.98 15.80
CA VAL A 32 27.60 4.90 16.61
C VAL A 32 26.84 6.24 16.60
N GLY A 33 25.56 6.21 16.28
CA GLY A 33 24.70 7.39 16.22
C GLY A 33 24.93 8.31 15.03
N ILE A 34 25.65 7.85 13.99
CA ILE A 34 25.83 8.57 12.74
C ILE A 34 25.12 7.80 11.62
N LEU A 35 24.46 8.55 10.75
CA LEU A 35 23.88 8.07 9.51
C LEU A 35 24.30 9.02 8.39
N ASP A 36 25.02 8.50 7.41
CA ASP A 36 25.47 9.25 6.23
C ASP A 36 24.37 9.15 5.15
N GLU A 37 23.67 10.26 4.90
CA GLU A 37 22.59 10.31 3.91
C GLU A 37 23.11 10.19 2.46
N GLU A 38 24.35 10.60 2.18
CA GLU A 38 24.94 10.50 0.84
C GLU A 38 25.34 9.05 0.53
N ALA A 39 26.02 8.40 1.45
CA ALA A 39 26.33 6.97 1.36
C ALA A 39 25.06 6.11 1.26
N PHE A 40 24.01 6.48 2.02
CA PHE A 40 22.71 5.82 1.93
C PHE A 40 22.08 5.98 0.54
N ALA A 41 22.12 7.19 -0.05
CA ALA A 41 21.55 7.45 -1.36
C ALA A 41 22.34 6.73 -2.48
N ASP A 42 23.63 6.52 -2.33
CA ASP A 42 24.45 5.76 -3.25
C ASP A 42 24.13 4.26 -3.14
N ALA A 43 24.10 3.69 -1.95
CA ALA A 43 23.72 2.31 -1.72
C ALA A 43 22.29 2.01 -2.27
N LEU A 44 21.35 2.94 -2.09
CA LEU A 44 19.98 2.78 -2.60
C LEU A 44 19.92 2.74 -4.13
N ARG A 45 20.87 3.37 -4.84
CA ARG A 45 20.95 3.30 -6.30
C ARG A 45 21.56 1.99 -6.77
N ASP A 46 22.52 1.44 -6.00
CA ASP A 46 23.25 0.24 -6.35
C ASP A 46 22.44 -1.04 -6.01
N ASP A 47 21.88 -1.13 -4.82
CA ASP A 47 21.00 -2.22 -4.39
C ASP A 47 19.82 -1.68 -3.56
N PRO A 48 18.69 -1.36 -4.21
CA PRO A 48 17.51 -0.83 -3.53
C PRO A 48 16.87 -1.83 -2.56
N ASP A 49 16.88 -3.12 -2.85
CA ASP A 49 16.25 -4.15 -1.99
C ASP A 49 17.01 -4.31 -0.67
N GLU A 50 18.33 -4.48 -0.73
CA GLU A 50 19.15 -4.56 0.46
C GLU A 50 19.10 -3.28 1.28
N THR A 51 19.19 -2.12 0.63
CA THR A 51 19.21 -0.83 1.31
C THR A 51 17.88 -0.51 1.99
N LEU A 52 16.73 -0.85 1.38
CA LEU A 52 15.42 -0.70 2.01
C LEU A 52 15.22 -1.66 3.19
N THR A 53 15.75 -2.87 3.09
CA THR A 53 15.78 -3.85 4.18
C THR A 53 16.59 -3.32 5.36
N LEU A 54 17.80 -2.83 5.08
CA LEU A 54 18.66 -2.18 6.07
C LEU A 54 17.98 -0.96 6.72
N LEU A 55 17.27 -0.13 5.93
CA LEU A 55 16.52 1.00 6.45
C LEU A 55 15.46 0.56 7.48
N ALA A 56 14.73 -0.50 7.18
CA ALA A 56 13.75 -1.06 8.10
C ALA A 56 14.38 -1.55 9.42
N GLU A 57 15.57 -2.13 9.34
CA GLU A 57 16.34 -2.56 10.51
C GLU A 57 16.90 -1.36 11.31
N LEU A 58 17.40 -0.33 10.64
CA LEU A 58 17.86 0.92 11.26
C LEU A 58 16.73 1.62 12.04
N VAL A 59 15.51 1.61 11.53
CA VAL A 59 14.33 2.13 12.25
C VAL A 59 14.06 1.34 13.54
N GLY A 60 14.44 0.08 13.59
CA GLY A 60 14.40 -0.81 14.76
C GLY A 60 15.69 -0.84 15.60
N ALA A 61 16.70 -0.05 15.27
CA ALA A 61 18.02 -0.12 15.91
C ALA A 61 17.99 0.09 17.43
N THR A 62 18.90 -0.58 18.13
CA THR A 62 19.10 -0.39 19.58
C THR A 62 19.65 0.99 19.89
N ASP A 63 20.48 1.55 18.99
CA ASP A 63 21.00 2.92 19.07
C ASP A 63 19.87 3.91 18.81
N GLU A 64 19.48 4.66 19.85
CA GLU A 64 18.35 5.58 19.80
C GLU A 64 18.56 6.73 18.81
N LYS A 65 19.78 7.27 18.74
CA LYS A 65 20.11 8.36 17.83
C LYS A 65 20.06 7.91 16.38
N LEU A 66 20.66 6.76 16.08
CA LEU A 66 20.63 6.15 14.75
C LEU A 66 19.19 5.82 14.34
N ARG A 67 18.39 5.30 15.27
CA ARG A 67 16.97 5.00 15.06
C ARG A 67 16.13 6.25 14.75
N GLU A 68 16.39 7.38 15.42
CA GLU A 68 15.70 8.63 15.13
C GLU A 68 16.05 9.19 13.75
N LEU A 69 17.35 9.14 13.38
CA LEU A 69 17.80 9.54 12.05
C LEU A 69 17.18 8.68 10.96
N ALA A 70 17.21 7.36 11.13
CA ALA A 70 16.58 6.43 10.20
C ALA A 70 15.07 6.69 10.04
N ARG A 71 14.35 6.96 11.13
CA ARG A 71 12.91 7.28 11.09
C ARG A 71 12.61 8.57 10.33
N SER A 72 13.46 9.59 10.47
CA SER A 72 13.26 10.84 9.75
C SER A 72 13.50 10.68 8.24
N LEU A 73 14.33 9.72 7.86
CA LEU A 73 14.67 9.43 6.46
C LEU A 73 13.65 8.49 5.80
N ALA A 74 13.17 7.49 6.52
CA ALA A 74 12.43 6.34 5.99
C ALA A 74 11.21 6.72 5.15
N GLY A 75 10.35 7.61 5.65
CA GLY A 75 9.14 8.04 4.93
C GLY A 75 9.47 8.68 3.58
N ARG A 76 10.45 9.58 3.55
CA ARG A 76 10.88 10.28 2.33
C ARG A 76 11.44 9.31 1.30
N VAL A 77 12.37 8.44 1.72
CA VAL A 77 13.06 7.50 0.85
C VAL A 77 12.07 6.55 0.18
N VAL A 78 11.20 5.90 0.96
CA VAL A 78 10.24 4.94 0.41
C VAL A 78 9.27 5.62 -0.57
N VAL A 79 8.78 6.82 -0.25
CA VAL A 79 7.90 7.56 -1.16
C VAL A 79 8.62 7.97 -2.45
N ASP A 80 9.90 8.37 -2.36
CA ASP A 80 10.69 8.72 -3.54
C ASP A 80 11.02 7.51 -4.41
N VAL A 81 11.34 6.36 -3.84
CA VAL A 81 11.51 5.08 -4.56
C VAL A 81 10.26 4.74 -5.36
N VAL A 82 9.09 4.82 -4.75
CA VAL A 82 7.82 4.55 -5.44
C VAL A 82 7.55 5.55 -6.56
N ARG A 83 7.84 6.83 -6.35
CA ARG A 83 7.63 7.87 -7.37
C ARG A 83 8.56 7.71 -8.57
N THR A 84 9.80 7.32 -8.34
CA THR A 84 10.82 7.17 -9.40
C THR A 84 10.72 5.83 -10.11
N GLY A 85 10.45 4.74 -9.38
CA GLY A 85 10.34 3.39 -9.91
C GLY A 85 9.04 3.08 -10.63
N ALA A 86 7.96 3.84 -10.34
CA ALA A 86 6.68 3.59 -10.98
C ALA A 86 6.74 3.89 -12.48
N PRO A 87 6.47 2.91 -13.35
CA PRO A 87 6.39 3.16 -14.77
C PRO A 87 5.32 4.24 -14.99
N ARG A 88 5.67 5.30 -15.73
CA ARG A 88 4.72 6.35 -16.16
C ARG A 88 3.71 5.74 -17.14
N ARG A 89 2.90 4.80 -16.66
CA ARG A 89 1.74 4.33 -17.41
C ARG A 89 0.78 5.51 -17.48
N ARG A 90 0.80 6.20 -18.58
CA ARG A 90 -0.34 6.98 -19.04
C ARG A 90 -1.48 5.99 -19.18
N GLY A 91 -2.24 5.81 -18.10
CA GLY A 91 -3.45 5.02 -18.14
C GLY A 91 -4.31 5.63 -19.23
N ILE A 92 -4.68 4.82 -20.23
CA ILE A 92 -5.66 5.20 -21.23
C ILE A 92 -6.95 5.39 -20.44
N GLY A 93 -7.29 6.63 -20.11
CA GLY A 93 -8.59 6.96 -19.55
C GLY A 93 -9.64 6.46 -20.51
N ARG A 94 -10.73 5.87 -20.02
CA ARG A 94 -11.88 5.61 -20.86
C ARG A 94 -12.61 6.92 -21.09
N LEU A 95 -12.81 7.28 -22.33
CA LEU A 95 -13.67 8.39 -22.71
C LEU A 95 -15.10 8.04 -22.26
N ARG A 96 -15.62 8.76 -21.29
CA ARG A 96 -17.02 8.63 -20.85
C ARG A 96 -17.79 9.83 -21.34
N HIS A 97 -19.02 9.56 -21.78
CA HIS A 97 -19.99 10.57 -22.10
C HIS A 97 -20.87 10.81 -20.89
N ARG A 98 -21.11 12.08 -20.58
CA ARG A 98 -22.00 12.52 -19.50
C ARG A 98 -22.71 13.80 -19.93
N ARG A 99 -23.67 14.26 -19.14
CA ARG A 99 -24.33 15.54 -19.36
C ARG A 99 -23.32 16.69 -19.19
N ALA A 100 -23.41 17.71 -20.03
CA ALA A 100 -22.46 18.81 -20.03
C ALA A 100 -22.54 19.72 -18.79
N ASP A 101 -23.67 19.71 -18.07
CA ASP A 101 -23.84 20.37 -16.75
C ASP A 101 -22.89 19.83 -15.66
N HIS A 102 -22.43 18.59 -15.82
CA HIS A 102 -21.45 17.97 -14.92
C HIS A 102 -19.99 18.27 -15.30
N GLY A 103 -19.74 19.17 -16.26
CA GLY A 103 -18.42 19.54 -16.77
C GLY A 103 -17.90 18.56 -17.83
N GLY A 104 -16.65 18.77 -18.28
CA GLY A 104 -16.03 18.02 -19.36
C GLY A 104 -15.96 18.81 -20.66
N GLU A 105 -15.43 18.20 -21.73
CA GLU A 105 -15.35 18.78 -23.06
C GLU A 105 -16.63 18.46 -23.84
N LEU A 106 -17.28 19.48 -24.42
CA LEU A 106 -18.52 19.28 -25.18
C LEU A 106 -18.31 18.29 -26.33
N ASP A 107 -19.13 17.23 -26.37
CA ASP A 107 -19.23 16.32 -27.50
C ASP A 107 -20.18 16.90 -28.54
N VAL A 108 -19.60 17.66 -29.49
CA VAL A 108 -20.36 18.36 -30.51
C VAL A 108 -21.14 17.37 -31.40
N ASP A 109 -20.53 16.24 -31.76
CA ASP A 109 -21.15 15.25 -32.64
C ASP A 109 -22.42 14.67 -32.02
N ARG A 110 -22.38 14.30 -30.73
CA ARG A 110 -23.53 13.78 -30.01
C ARG A 110 -24.56 14.83 -29.62
N SER A 111 -24.14 16.07 -29.53
CA SER A 111 -25.02 17.19 -29.17
C SER A 111 -25.61 17.88 -30.41
N LEU A 112 -25.23 17.48 -31.62
CA LEU A 112 -25.58 18.19 -32.84
C LEU A 112 -27.13 18.28 -33.08
N GLU A 113 -27.83 17.18 -32.83
CA GLU A 113 -29.29 17.15 -32.98
C GLU A 113 -29.98 18.10 -32.00
N THR A 114 -29.55 18.10 -30.75
CA THR A 114 -30.08 18.97 -29.70
C THR A 114 -29.79 20.45 -30.00
N ILE A 115 -28.57 20.75 -30.46
CA ILE A 115 -28.17 22.10 -30.85
C ILE A 115 -29.02 22.59 -32.06
N ALA A 116 -29.22 21.74 -33.07
CA ALA A 116 -29.98 22.07 -34.25
C ALA A 116 -31.47 22.30 -33.92
N ALA A 117 -32.06 21.42 -33.05
CA ALA A 117 -33.42 21.55 -32.61
C ALA A 117 -33.68 22.81 -31.76
N SER A 118 -32.74 23.19 -30.91
CA SER A 118 -32.83 24.42 -30.13
C SER A 118 -32.73 25.66 -31.01
N ARG A 119 -31.82 25.66 -31.98
CA ARG A 119 -31.68 26.75 -32.96
C ARG A 119 -32.95 26.91 -33.82
N ALA A 120 -33.57 25.80 -34.21
CA ALA A 120 -34.82 25.84 -34.99
C ALA A 120 -36.00 26.46 -34.21
N ARG A 121 -35.95 26.34 -32.88
CA ARG A 121 -36.95 26.97 -31.97
C ARG A 121 -36.56 28.41 -31.60
N GLY A 122 -35.37 28.88 -31.95
CA GLY A 122 -34.84 30.20 -31.55
C GLY A 122 -34.29 30.24 -30.12
N ASP A 123 -34.08 29.09 -29.50
CA ASP A 123 -33.58 28.97 -28.11
C ASP A 123 -32.12 28.58 -28.07
N ALA A 124 -31.44 28.89 -26.94
CA ALA A 124 -30.13 28.33 -26.64
C ALA A 124 -30.30 26.93 -26.05
N PRO A 125 -29.47 25.93 -26.46
CA PRO A 125 -29.53 24.60 -25.87
C PRO A 125 -29.13 24.64 -24.38
N SER A 126 -29.87 23.92 -23.53
CA SER A 126 -29.52 23.75 -22.12
C SER A 126 -28.28 22.84 -21.99
N LEU A 127 -27.40 23.17 -21.05
CA LEU A 127 -26.25 22.29 -20.73
C LEU A 127 -26.70 20.89 -20.29
N GLU A 128 -27.89 20.76 -19.74
CA GLU A 128 -28.47 19.47 -19.31
C GLU A 128 -28.79 18.56 -20.49
N ASP A 129 -29.12 19.16 -21.66
CA ASP A 129 -29.48 18.43 -22.87
C ASP A 129 -28.27 18.12 -23.76
N LEU A 130 -27.11 18.70 -23.43
CA LEU A 130 -25.88 18.51 -24.17
C LEU A 130 -25.04 17.38 -23.57
N THR A 131 -24.30 16.70 -24.43
CA THR A 131 -23.37 15.63 -24.03
C THR A 131 -21.94 16.17 -23.94
N ALA A 132 -21.25 15.91 -22.86
CA ALA A 132 -19.83 16.18 -22.71
C ALA A 132 -19.01 14.88 -22.69
N ARG A 133 -17.78 14.96 -23.13
CA ARG A 133 -16.75 13.92 -23.01
C ARG A 133 -15.84 14.23 -21.83
N ASP A 134 -15.54 13.23 -21.06
CA ASP A 134 -14.54 13.32 -19.99
C ASP A 134 -13.67 12.08 -19.96
N TRP A 135 -12.37 12.29 -19.79
CA TRP A 135 -11.42 11.21 -19.59
C TRP A 135 -11.51 10.72 -18.16
N SER A 136 -12.40 9.77 -17.90
CA SER A 136 -12.46 9.18 -16.57
C SER A 136 -11.32 8.17 -16.41
N LYS A 137 -10.44 8.43 -15.47
CA LYS A 137 -9.63 7.35 -14.87
C LYS A 137 -10.60 6.40 -14.17
N PRO A 138 -10.43 5.07 -14.29
CA PRO A 138 -11.26 4.16 -13.52
C PRO A 138 -11.16 4.57 -12.04
N ASN A 139 -12.30 4.79 -11.43
CA ASN A 139 -12.40 5.12 -10.02
C ASN A 139 -12.01 3.85 -9.26
N LEU A 140 -10.84 3.86 -8.64
CA LEU A 140 -10.20 2.72 -8.00
C LEU A 140 -10.10 2.97 -6.51
N ALA A 141 -10.62 2.05 -5.71
CA ALA A 141 -10.37 1.98 -4.28
C ALA A 141 -9.43 0.82 -3.96
N LEU A 142 -8.50 1.05 -3.09
CA LEU A 142 -7.53 0.06 -2.61
C LEU A 142 -7.68 -0.15 -1.11
N CYS A 143 -7.58 -1.39 -0.67
CA CYS A 143 -7.37 -1.74 0.73
C CYS A 143 -6.13 -2.62 0.83
N LEU A 144 -5.10 -2.14 1.50
CA LEU A 144 -3.90 -2.92 1.79
C LEU A 144 -4.02 -3.54 3.18
N LEU A 145 -3.95 -4.86 3.24
CA LEU A 145 -3.86 -5.67 4.44
C LEU A 145 -2.43 -6.11 4.65
N ILE A 146 -1.84 -5.79 5.78
CA ILE A 146 -0.47 -6.16 6.16
C ILE A 146 -0.56 -7.15 7.31
N ASP A 147 -0.16 -8.39 7.05
CA ASP A 147 -0.04 -9.41 8.07
C ASP A 147 1.15 -9.09 8.99
N ARG A 148 0.85 -8.86 10.26
CA ARG A 148 1.86 -8.61 11.30
C ARG A 148 2.03 -9.78 12.27
N SER A 149 1.54 -10.96 11.91
CA SER A 149 1.78 -12.18 12.67
C SER A 149 3.26 -12.60 12.56
N GLY A 150 3.79 -13.22 13.61
CA GLY A 150 5.17 -13.70 13.62
C GLY A 150 6.23 -12.59 13.62
N SER A 151 7.34 -12.79 12.95
CA SER A 151 8.44 -11.83 12.92
C SER A 151 8.27 -10.80 11.80
N MET A 152 7.78 -9.60 12.14
CA MET A 152 7.82 -8.44 11.25
C MET A 152 9.18 -7.76 11.41
N GLY A 153 10.15 -8.12 10.60
CA GLY A 153 11.50 -7.54 10.59
C GLY A 153 11.93 -7.15 9.16
N GLY A 154 12.98 -6.33 9.06
CA GLY A 154 13.74 -6.04 7.87
C GLY A 154 12.93 -6.00 6.57
N GLU A 155 13.13 -6.97 5.72
CA GLU A 155 12.53 -7.06 4.39
C GLU A 155 10.99 -7.02 4.38
N ARG A 156 10.30 -7.69 5.33
CA ARG A 156 8.83 -7.68 5.38
C ARG A 156 8.26 -6.29 5.69
N LEU A 157 8.91 -5.55 6.59
CA LEU A 157 8.53 -4.17 6.89
C LEU A 157 8.80 -3.24 5.71
N ALA A 158 9.95 -3.40 5.03
CA ALA A 158 10.29 -2.64 3.84
C ALA A 158 9.28 -2.88 2.71
N THR A 159 8.97 -4.14 2.42
CA THR A 159 7.95 -4.54 1.43
C THR A 159 6.57 -3.95 1.76
N ALA A 160 6.16 -4.00 3.03
CA ALA A 160 4.89 -3.42 3.47
C ALA A 160 4.86 -1.89 3.30
N ALA A 161 5.96 -1.22 3.59
CA ALA A 161 6.09 0.22 3.44
C ALA A 161 6.01 0.65 1.96
N VAL A 162 6.72 -0.05 1.07
CA VAL A 162 6.68 0.19 -0.38
C VAL A 162 5.29 -0.08 -0.95
N ALA A 163 4.67 -1.21 -0.57
CA ALA A 163 3.31 -1.54 -1.01
C ALA A 163 2.28 -0.48 -0.57
N ALA A 164 2.40 0.05 0.66
CA ALA A 164 1.54 1.12 1.15
C ALA A 164 1.76 2.43 0.40
N ALA A 165 3.01 2.84 0.21
CA ALA A 165 3.34 4.04 -0.55
C ALA A 165 2.85 3.95 -2.00
N ALA A 166 3.03 2.79 -2.65
CA ALA A 166 2.55 2.53 -4.01
C ALA A 166 1.02 2.59 -4.11
N SER A 167 0.32 2.03 -3.12
CA SER A 167 -1.15 2.04 -3.04
C SER A 167 -1.68 3.46 -2.88
N LEU A 168 -1.11 4.24 -1.96
CA LEU A 168 -1.45 5.63 -1.72
C LEU A 168 -1.11 6.52 -2.94
N TRP A 169 0.02 6.29 -3.59
CA TRP A 169 0.36 7.02 -4.81
C TRP A 169 -0.59 6.71 -5.96
N ARG A 170 -1.09 5.45 -6.03
CA ARG A 170 -2.03 5.00 -7.08
C ARG A 170 -3.45 5.54 -6.87
N ALA A 171 -3.92 5.62 -5.63
CA ALA A 171 -5.24 6.09 -5.25
C ALA A 171 -5.18 6.94 -3.95
N PRO A 172 -4.66 8.18 -4.01
CA PRO A 172 -4.28 8.96 -2.82
C PRO A 172 -5.41 9.19 -1.81
N ILE A 173 -6.63 9.37 -2.31
CA ILE A 173 -7.79 9.63 -1.44
C ILE A 173 -8.51 8.33 -1.10
N ASP A 174 -8.49 7.34 -1.99
CA ASP A 174 -9.34 6.16 -1.91
C ASP A 174 -8.52 4.88 -1.61
N THR A 175 -7.61 4.99 -0.64
CA THR A 175 -6.81 3.88 -0.13
C THR A 175 -6.96 3.77 1.38
N SER A 176 -7.17 2.55 1.87
CA SER A 176 -7.02 2.19 3.28
C SER A 176 -5.82 1.27 3.48
N VAL A 177 -5.19 1.38 4.65
CA VAL A 177 -4.05 0.55 5.05
C VAL A 177 -4.32 0.00 6.45
N ILE A 178 -4.29 -1.31 6.59
CA ILE A 178 -4.65 -2.03 7.81
C ILE A 178 -3.55 -3.04 8.11
N ALA A 179 -3.01 -2.99 9.30
CA ALA A 179 -2.15 -4.04 9.83
C ALA A 179 -2.99 -4.98 10.71
N PHE A 180 -2.86 -6.28 10.54
CA PHE A 180 -3.69 -7.25 11.26
C PHE A 180 -2.87 -8.43 11.82
N SER A 181 -3.41 -9.05 12.85
CA SER A 181 -3.03 -10.34 13.43
C SER A 181 -4.31 -11.03 13.93
N ASP A 182 -4.51 -11.19 15.22
CA ASP A 182 -5.78 -11.49 15.89
C ASP A 182 -6.63 -10.24 16.17
N ASP A 183 -6.05 -9.06 15.97
CA ASP A 183 -6.69 -7.75 15.97
C ASP A 183 -6.36 -6.99 14.68
N ALA A 184 -6.95 -5.81 14.49
CA ALA A 184 -6.66 -4.95 13.34
C ALA A 184 -6.36 -3.51 13.77
N ILE A 185 -5.28 -2.96 13.23
CA ILE A 185 -4.89 -1.56 13.38
C ILE A 185 -5.13 -0.86 12.04
N VAL A 186 -6.09 0.04 12.00
CA VAL A 186 -6.33 0.88 10.81
C VAL A 186 -5.33 2.02 10.80
N ILE A 187 -4.27 1.88 9.99
CA ILE A 187 -3.22 2.88 9.82
C ILE A 187 -3.73 4.06 8.99
N ALA A 188 -4.44 3.79 7.91
CA ALA A 188 -5.15 4.79 7.12
C ALA A 188 -6.55 4.29 6.80
N SER A 189 -7.58 5.08 7.14
CA SER A 189 -8.97 4.75 6.80
C SER A 189 -9.29 5.10 5.37
N GLN A 190 -10.25 4.40 4.77
CA GLN A 190 -10.75 4.72 3.44
C GLN A 190 -11.27 6.16 3.38
N GLY A 191 -10.84 6.91 2.38
CA GLY A 191 -11.25 8.30 2.20
C GLY A 191 -10.55 9.31 3.13
N SER A 192 -9.57 8.90 3.93
CA SER A 192 -8.89 9.80 4.87
C SER A 192 -7.93 10.80 4.20
N GLY A 193 -7.43 10.48 3.00
CA GLY A 193 -6.43 11.30 2.30
C GLY A 193 -5.13 11.46 3.10
N ARG A 194 -4.77 10.45 3.88
CA ARG A 194 -3.61 10.50 4.76
C ARG A 194 -2.32 10.58 3.97
N ASP A 195 -1.35 11.34 4.46
CA ASP A 195 -0.05 11.48 3.82
C ASP A 195 0.72 10.16 3.79
N ALA A 196 1.39 9.87 2.66
CA ALA A 196 2.08 8.61 2.45
C ALA A 196 3.29 8.45 3.37
N GLU A 197 4.02 9.53 3.67
CA GLU A 197 5.18 9.49 4.57
C GLU A 197 4.74 9.14 6.00
N ASP A 198 3.62 9.72 6.46
CA ASP A 198 3.05 9.40 7.77
C ASP A 198 2.64 7.93 7.88
N VAL A 199 2.04 7.37 6.82
CA VAL A 199 1.61 5.96 6.77
C VAL A 199 2.83 5.04 6.80
N VAL A 200 3.83 5.32 5.97
CA VAL A 200 5.10 4.56 5.93
C VAL A 200 5.79 4.59 7.28
N ASN A 201 5.90 5.76 7.90
CA ASN A 201 6.50 5.91 9.22
C ASN A 201 5.76 5.13 10.31
N GLN A 202 4.43 4.97 10.19
CA GLN A 202 3.67 4.12 11.10
C GLN A 202 3.89 2.63 10.84
N ILE A 203 4.00 2.21 9.58
CA ILE A 203 4.33 0.82 9.24
C ILE A 203 5.66 0.41 9.86
N PHE A 204 6.68 1.24 9.77
CA PHE A 204 7.97 0.96 10.39
C PHE A 204 7.94 0.86 11.92
N ARG A 205 6.87 1.32 12.57
CA ARG A 205 6.64 1.14 14.02
C ARG A 205 5.87 -0.13 14.36
N LEU A 206 5.37 -0.86 13.37
CA LEU A 206 4.67 -2.12 13.61
C LEU A 206 5.60 -3.12 14.28
N ARG A 207 4.99 -3.97 15.08
CA ARG A 207 5.67 -5.12 15.70
C ARG A 207 4.85 -6.35 15.38
N GLY A 208 5.53 -7.40 14.99
CA GLY A 208 4.90 -8.69 14.76
C GLY A 208 4.54 -9.34 16.07
N HIS A 209 3.32 -9.81 16.21
CA HIS A 209 2.85 -10.63 17.32
C HIS A 209 1.52 -11.31 16.99
N GLY A 210 1.18 -12.31 17.78
CA GLY A 210 -0.12 -12.95 17.74
C GLY A 210 -0.26 -13.98 16.62
N THR A 211 -1.51 -14.37 16.42
CA THR A 211 -1.97 -15.32 15.41
C THR A 211 -2.53 -14.57 14.20
N THR A 212 -2.71 -15.26 13.08
CA THR A 212 -3.23 -14.68 11.84
C THR A 212 -4.72 -15.01 11.68
N ASP A 213 -5.61 -14.02 11.84
CA ASP A 213 -7.03 -14.12 11.53
C ASP A 213 -7.34 -13.44 10.20
N LEU A 214 -7.21 -14.21 9.09
CA LEU A 214 -7.49 -13.71 7.75
C LEU A 214 -8.96 -13.36 7.53
N ALA A 215 -9.88 -14.11 8.16
CA ALA A 215 -11.31 -13.86 8.03
C ALA A 215 -11.70 -12.51 8.65
N PHE A 216 -11.14 -12.17 9.80
CA PHE A 216 -11.32 -10.86 10.41
C PHE A 216 -10.71 -9.73 9.57
N ALA A 217 -9.52 -9.95 9.00
CA ALA A 217 -8.88 -9.00 8.11
C ALA A 217 -9.74 -8.73 6.87
N PHE A 218 -10.30 -9.75 6.22
CA PHE A 218 -11.15 -9.60 5.05
C PHE A 218 -12.45 -8.86 5.36
N ARG A 219 -13.12 -9.17 6.48
CA ARG A 219 -14.29 -8.42 6.93
C ARG A 219 -13.97 -6.94 7.19
N THR A 220 -12.80 -6.67 7.76
CA THR A 220 -12.34 -5.30 8.00
C THR A 220 -12.07 -4.57 6.70
N ALA A 221 -11.45 -5.23 5.70
CA ALA A 221 -11.23 -4.67 4.37
C ALA A 221 -12.54 -4.37 3.66
N ALA A 222 -13.50 -5.32 3.66
CA ALA A 222 -14.83 -5.12 3.08
C ALA A 222 -15.54 -3.90 3.69
N ALA A 223 -15.49 -3.74 5.01
CA ALA A 223 -16.07 -2.60 5.71
C ALA A 223 -15.38 -1.26 5.34
N GLN A 224 -14.07 -1.24 5.11
CA GLN A 224 -13.38 -0.05 4.62
C GLN A 224 -13.77 0.26 3.16
N LEU A 225 -13.72 -0.72 2.27
CA LEU A 225 -14.06 -0.57 0.85
C LEU A 225 -15.54 -0.24 0.62
N ALA A 226 -16.45 -0.65 1.51
CA ALA A 226 -17.85 -0.27 1.47
C ALA A 226 -18.07 1.25 1.60
N ARG A 227 -17.11 1.99 2.18
CA ARG A 227 -17.15 3.45 2.33
C ARG A 227 -16.79 4.18 1.03
N SER A 228 -16.25 3.47 0.04
CA SER A 228 -15.89 4.03 -1.26
C SER A 228 -16.99 3.85 -2.28
N SER A 229 -17.20 4.89 -3.11
CA SER A 229 -18.06 4.85 -4.30
C SER A 229 -17.33 4.38 -5.57
N ALA A 230 -16.10 3.94 -5.46
CA ALA A 230 -15.32 3.46 -6.59
C ALA A 230 -16.00 2.25 -7.26
N THR A 231 -15.90 2.21 -8.59
CA THR A 231 -16.46 1.11 -9.40
C THR A 231 -15.58 -0.13 -9.43
N ARG A 232 -14.33 0.00 -9.00
CA ARG A 232 -13.38 -1.11 -8.86
C ARG A 232 -12.73 -1.04 -7.49
N LYS A 233 -12.89 -2.08 -6.71
CA LYS A 233 -12.37 -2.19 -5.36
C LYS A 233 -11.42 -3.37 -5.30
N ILE A 234 -10.19 -3.13 -4.87
CA ILE A 234 -9.15 -4.16 -4.81
C ILE A 234 -8.64 -4.26 -3.38
N THR A 235 -8.62 -5.47 -2.86
CA THR A 235 -7.91 -5.81 -1.64
C THR A 235 -6.55 -6.39 -2.00
N LEU A 236 -5.50 -5.79 -1.45
CA LEU A 236 -4.13 -6.30 -1.52
C LEU A 236 -3.81 -6.92 -0.16
N LEU A 237 -3.52 -8.21 -0.13
CA LEU A 237 -3.11 -8.92 1.08
C LEU A 237 -1.61 -9.20 1.01
N LEU A 238 -0.84 -8.64 1.92
CA LEU A 238 0.58 -8.95 2.12
C LEU A 238 0.69 -9.98 3.24
N SER A 239 0.80 -11.25 2.90
CA SER A 239 0.84 -12.39 3.83
C SER A 239 1.29 -13.66 3.11
N ASP A 240 1.82 -14.63 3.85
CA ASP A 240 2.07 -15.99 3.37
C ASP A 240 0.76 -16.81 3.19
N GLY A 241 -0.38 -16.24 3.59
CA GLY A 241 -1.71 -16.85 3.42
C GLY A 241 -2.08 -17.90 4.46
N ARG A 242 -1.31 -18.06 5.54
CA ARG A 242 -1.59 -19.02 6.60
C ARG A 242 -2.54 -18.44 7.64
N ALA A 243 -3.79 -18.87 7.64
CA ALA A 243 -4.71 -18.62 8.74
C ALA A 243 -4.36 -19.54 9.92
N THR A 244 -4.02 -18.96 11.06
CA THR A 244 -3.71 -19.72 12.30
C THR A 244 -4.76 -19.53 13.37
N ALA A 245 -5.72 -18.64 13.17
CA ALA A 245 -6.85 -18.36 14.05
C ALA A 245 -8.05 -17.87 13.25
N GLY A 246 -9.20 -17.77 13.91
CA GLY A 246 -10.45 -17.24 13.35
C GLY A 246 -11.26 -18.24 12.53
N ASP A 247 -12.23 -17.67 11.80
CA ASP A 247 -13.14 -18.43 10.93
C ASP A 247 -12.46 -18.79 9.58
N ASP A 248 -13.17 -19.54 8.75
CA ASP A 248 -12.72 -19.84 7.38
C ASP A 248 -12.60 -18.55 6.54
N PRO A 249 -11.38 -18.20 6.10
CA PRO A 249 -11.15 -16.98 5.33
C PRO A 249 -11.84 -16.98 3.97
N THR A 250 -12.11 -18.14 3.39
CA THR A 250 -12.75 -18.25 2.08
C THR A 250 -14.16 -17.68 2.08
N ILE A 251 -14.88 -17.87 3.19
CA ILE A 251 -16.24 -17.31 3.36
C ILE A 251 -16.18 -15.78 3.44
N ALA A 252 -15.27 -15.24 4.25
CA ALA A 252 -15.13 -13.80 4.40
C ALA A 252 -14.62 -13.11 3.12
N ALA A 253 -13.83 -13.81 2.32
CA ALA A 253 -13.33 -13.30 1.04
C ALA A 253 -14.42 -13.11 -0.02
N THR A 254 -15.60 -13.77 0.12
CA THR A 254 -16.72 -13.57 -0.81
C THR A 254 -17.30 -12.15 -0.80
N ASP A 255 -17.05 -11.39 0.27
CA ASP A 255 -17.46 -9.99 0.39
C ASP A 255 -16.48 -9.02 -0.31
N LEU A 256 -15.38 -9.52 -0.87
CA LEU A 256 -14.38 -8.72 -1.57
C LEU A 256 -14.60 -8.79 -3.09
N ASP A 257 -14.56 -7.63 -3.76
CA ASP A 257 -14.73 -7.58 -5.23
C ASP A 257 -13.54 -8.20 -5.98
N GLU A 258 -12.31 -7.91 -5.53
CA GLU A 258 -11.07 -8.42 -6.12
C GLU A 258 -10.02 -8.59 -5.02
N LEU A 259 -9.43 -9.79 -4.93
CA LEU A 259 -8.34 -10.10 -4.00
C LEU A 259 -7.04 -10.38 -4.77
N ILE A 260 -5.97 -9.71 -4.37
CA ILE A 260 -4.60 -9.97 -4.82
C ILE A 260 -3.74 -10.25 -3.59
N VAL A 261 -3.15 -11.43 -3.55
CA VAL A 261 -2.24 -11.84 -2.47
C VAL A 261 -0.80 -11.58 -2.92
N LEU A 262 -0.06 -10.81 -2.15
CA LEU A 262 1.37 -10.56 -2.32
C LEU A 262 2.10 -11.45 -1.32
N ALA A 263 2.73 -12.49 -1.79
CA ALA A 263 3.38 -13.49 -0.94
C ALA A 263 4.89 -13.50 -1.14
N PRO A 264 5.68 -13.80 -0.09
CA PRO A 264 7.10 -14.05 -0.24
C PRO A 264 7.35 -15.18 -1.25
N ALA A 265 8.35 -15.01 -2.14
CA ALA A 265 8.61 -15.97 -3.20
C ALA A 265 9.04 -17.35 -2.69
N ASP A 266 9.64 -17.40 -1.52
CA ASP A 266 10.11 -18.60 -0.82
C ASP A 266 9.01 -19.30 0.02
N ASP A 267 7.85 -18.68 0.23
CA ASP A 267 6.75 -19.19 1.07
C ASP A 267 5.37 -18.77 0.52
N ALA A 268 5.08 -19.15 -0.72
CA ALA A 268 3.87 -18.72 -1.44
C ALA A 268 2.77 -19.81 -1.56
N GLU A 269 3.00 -21.05 -1.12
CA GLU A 269 2.06 -22.18 -1.37
C GLU A 269 0.68 -21.94 -0.77
N ASN A 270 0.62 -21.47 0.49
CA ASN A 270 -0.66 -21.21 1.16
C ASN A 270 -1.37 -19.97 0.57
N ALA A 271 -0.60 -18.95 0.23
CA ALA A 271 -1.11 -17.74 -0.42
C ALA A 271 -1.71 -18.06 -1.81
N GLN A 272 -1.04 -18.92 -2.58
CA GLN A 272 -1.57 -19.39 -3.87
C GLN A 272 -2.86 -20.19 -3.70
N SER A 273 -2.88 -21.16 -2.74
CA SER A 273 -4.06 -21.94 -2.43
C SER A 273 -5.24 -21.09 -1.98
N LEU A 274 -4.98 -20.08 -1.13
CA LEU A 274 -6.00 -19.13 -0.71
C LEU A 274 -6.54 -18.33 -1.91
N ALA A 275 -5.68 -17.77 -2.73
CA ALA A 275 -6.07 -17.00 -3.92
C ALA A 275 -6.93 -17.85 -4.87
N ASP A 276 -6.50 -19.10 -5.17
CA ASP A 276 -7.23 -20.01 -6.05
C ASP A 276 -8.61 -20.35 -5.49
N SER A 277 -8.73 -20.54 -4.17
CA SER A 277 -10.00 -20.92 -3.52
C SER A 277 -11.08 -19.82 -3.60
N VAL A 278 -10.67 -18.56 -3.73
CA VAL A 278 -11.58 -17.40 -3.76
C VAL A 278 -11.62 -16.71 -5.14
N GLY A 279 -10.98 -17.28 -6.15
CA GLY A 279 -10.89 -16.67 -7.49
C GLY A 279 -10.03 -15.40 -7.54
N GLY A 280 -9.14 -15.23 -6.55
CA GLY A 280 -8.18 -14.16 -6.49
C GLY A 280 -6.93 -14.39 -7.33
N ARG A 281 -5.91 -13.57 -7.15
CA ARG A 281 -4.59 -13.73 -7.78
C ARG A 281 -3.50 -13.72 -6.72
N CYS A 282 -2.51 -14.60 -6.88
CA CYS A 282 -1.29 -14.55 -6.10
C CYS A 282 -0.14 -13.97 -6.95
N VAL A 283 0.65 -13.11 -6.34
CA VAL A 283 1.86 -12.51 -6.92
C VAL A 283 3.00 -12.75 -5.94
N MET A 284 4.04 -13.41 -6.42
CA MET A 284 5.24 -13.65 -5.63
C MET A 284 6.13 -12.41 -5.63
N VAL A 285 6.65 -12.03 -4.47
CA VAL A 285 7.51 -10.87 -4.25
C VAL A 285 8.84 -11.37 -3.72
N SER A 286 9.93 -10.99 -4.38
CA SER A 286 11.29 -11.42 -4.04
C SER A 286 12.13 -10.35 -3.35
N GLY A 287 11.58 -9.15 -3.13
CA GLY A 287 12.24 -8.04 -2.47
C GLY A 287 11.27 -6.86 -2.28
N PRO A 288 11.67 -5.81 -1.56
CA PRO A 288 10.82 -4.65 -1.29
C PRO A 288 10.66 -3.67 -2.46
N ALA A 289 11.57 -3.62 -3.44
CA ALA A 289 11.58 -2.65 -4.55
C ALA A 289 10.95 -3.14 -5.87
#